data_375d9186071c67273ae4b52dcb4b64f1
#
_entry.id   375d9186071c67273ae4b52dcb4b64f1
#
_cell.length_a   1.000
_cell.length_b   1.000
_cell.length_c   1.000
_cell.angle_alpha   90.00
_cell.angle_beta   90.00
_cell.angle_gamma   90.00
#
_symmetry.space_group_name_H-M   'P 1'
#
loop_
_entity.id
_entity.type
_entity.pdbx_description
1 polymer ?
#
loop_
_entity_poly.entity_id
_entity_poly.type
_entity_poly.pdbx_seq_one_letter_code
_entity_poly.pdbx_strand_id
1 'polypeptide(L)'
;DLALTLETRHCAGTIDYAEATERTVAPDGARHLACSNSKAPYCPQHTDRWPCARCTGQCDLPLESCREEHAIYLAAFAPATFKVGVTRSWRLDTRLREQGADRAAHLRTVDDGRIARQIEAEIAADLTDRVRVPTKIDGLHEAVEADAWQDLLAEFDPIDRFAFDYGLDLTERPVAETITTGTVRGVQGRVL
;
A
#
# COMPACT_ATOMS: atom_id res chain seq x y z
N ASP A 1 8.56 0.20 25.43
CA ASP A 1 7.26 0.85 25.67
C ASP A 1 7.06 1.98 24.67
N LEU A 2 5.90 2.01 24.02
CA LEU A 2 5.48 3.07 23.12
C LEU A 2 4.50 3.98 23.87
N ALA A 3 4.85 5.25 24.04
CA ALA A 3 3.96 6.26 24.60
C ALA A 3 3.57 7.24 23.49
N LEU A 4 2.28 7.39 23.26
CA LEU A 4 1.73 8.28 22.23
C LEU A 4 0.81 9.30 22.90
N THR A 5 1.02 10.57 22.55
CA THR A 5 0.09 11.64 22.87
C THR A 5 -0.62 12.08 21.61
N LEU A 6 -1.95 11.95 21.59
CA LEU A 6 -2.74 12.42 20.46
C LEU A 6 -3.04 13.90 20.63
N GLU A 7 -2.41 14.68 19.78
CA GLU A 7 -2.64 16.13 19.70
C GLU A 7 -3.60 16.48 18.55
N THR A 8 -3.61 17.75 18.17
CA THR A 8 -4.43 18.23 17.05
C THR A 8 -3.99 17.57 15.75
N ARG A 9 -4.94 17.01 14.99
CA ARG A 9 -4.67 16.42 13.68
C ARG A 9 -4.23 17.50 12.70
N HIS A 10 -3.17 17.22 11.99
CA HIS A 10 -2.63 18.09 10.94
C HIS A 10 -2.10 17.27 9.74
N CYS A 11 -1.68 17.97 8.71
CA CYS A 11 -1.05 17.35 7.53
C CYS A 11 0.24 16.62 7.92
N ALA A 12 0.43 15.42 7.41
CA ALA A 12 1.64 14.63 7.66
C ALA A 12 2.92 15.22 6.99
N GLY A 13 2.78 16.26 6.16
CA GLY A 13 3.91 16.85 5.47
C GLY A 13 4.44 15.97 4.33
N THR A 14 5.74 15.96 4.14
CA THR A 14 6.43 15.16 3.11
C THR A 14 7.79 14.69 3.60
N ILE A 15 8.40 13.74 2.88
CA ILE A 15 9.76 13.28 3.14
C ILE A 15 10.64 13.79 2.01
N ASP A 16 11.75 14.43 2.38
CA ASP A 16 12.81 14.84 1.48
C ASP A 16 13.85 13.71 1.40
N TYR A 17 14.10 13.22 0.20
CA TYR A 17 15.05 12.15 -0.10
C TYR A 17 16.31 12.66 -0.80
N ALA A 18 16.55 13.97 -0.84
CA ALA A 18 17.66 14.54 -1.61
C ALA A 18 19.04 14.02 -1.18
N GLU A 19 19.18 13.65 0.10
CA GLU A 19 20.43 13.12 0.68
C GLU A 19 20.34 11.60 0.98
N ALA A 20 19.27 10.94 0.51
CA ALA A 20 19.09 9.51 0.77
C ALA A 20 20.08 8.68 -0.05
N THR A 21 20.83 7.81 0.62
CA THR A 21 21.83 6.93 -0.01
C THR A 21 21.24 5.69 -0.66
N GLU A 22 20.02 5.31 -0.26
CA GLU A 22 19.32 4.12 -0.75
C GLU A 22 17.85 4.44 -1.07
N ARG A 23 17.29 3.70 -2.03
CA ARG A 23 15.86 3.82 -2.39
C ARG A 23 14.99 2.86 -1.55
N THR A 24 15.04 2.99 -0.24
CA THR A 24 14.23 2.21 0.71
C THR A 24 13.10 3.05 1.31
N VAL A 25 12.27 2.45 2.16
CA VAL A 25 11.11 3.14 2.80
C VAL A 25 11.55 4.22 3.78
N ALA A 26 12.65 4.00 4.46
CA ALA A 26 13.26 4.94 5.41
C ALA A 26 14.78 4.94 5.22
N PRO A 27 15.28 5.44 4.09
CA PRO A 27 16.70 5.44 3.82
C PRO A 27 17.43 6.41 4.77
N ASP A 28 18.67 6.08 5.08
CA ASP A 28 19.56 7.01 5.78
C ASP A 28 19.66 8.31 4.96
N GLY A 29 19.53 9.44 5.63
CA GLY A 29 19.49 10.76 5.00
C GLY A 29 18.09 11.26 4.60
N ALA A 30 17.05 10.45 4.72
CA ALA A 30 15.68 10.94 4.51
C ALA A 30 15.26 11.89 5.65
N ARG A 31 14.71 13.05 5.31
CA ARG A 31 14.29 14.07 6.26
C ARG A 31 12.78 14.31 6.18
N HIS A 32 12.08 14.16 7.30
CA HIS A 32 10.68 14.54 7.40
C HIS A 32 10.52 16.07 7.43
N LEU A 33 9.77 16.61 6.48
CA LEU A 33 9.37 18.01 6.42
C LEU A 33 7.94 18.14 6.95
N ALA A 34 7.80 18.55 8.20
CA ALA A 34 6.52 18.72 8.87
C ALA A 34 5.66 19.81 8.22
N CYS A 35 4.34 19.68 8.33
CA CYS A 35 3.37 20.67 7.86
C CYS A 35 2.30 20.93 8.93
N SER A 36 2.12 22.18 9.28
CA SER A 36 1.15 22.60 10.30
C SER A 36 -0.28 22.81 9.79
N ASN A 37 -0.55 22.54 8.50
CA ASN A 37 -1.89 22.69 7.96
C ASN A 37 -2.87 21.72 8.64
N SER A 38 -4.01 22.23 9.09
CA SER A 38 -5.02 21.45 9.84
C SER A 38 -5.72 20.36 9.04
N LYS A 39 -5.56 20.33 7.72
CA LYS A 39 -6.17 19.29 6.87
C LYS A 39 -5.35 17.99 6.91
N ALA A 40 -5.87 17.00 7.60
CA ALA A 40 -5.26 15.66 7.74
C ALA A 40 -5.96 14.62 6.84
N PRO A 41 -5.26 13.56 6.38
CA PRO A 41 -3.83 13.29 6.61
C PRO A 41 -2.89 14.12 5.75
N TYR A 42 -3.37 14.71 4.67
CA TYR A 42 -2.61 15.57 3.77
C TYR A 42 -3.40 16.82 3.38
N CYS A 43 -2.73 17.97 3.32
CA CYS A 43 -3.28 19.19 2.76
C CYS A 43 -3.14 19.21 1.22
N PRO A 44 -3.79 20.15 0.50
CA PRO A 44 -3.70 20.22 -0.95
C PRO A 44 -2.27 20.32 -1.50
N GLN A 45 -1.35 20.92 -0.75
CA GLN A 45 0.07 21.01 -1.16
C GLN A 45 0.80 19.66 -1.08
N HIS A 46 0.30 18.70 -0.27
CA HIS A 46 0.93 17.41 -0.04
C HIS A 46 0.10 16.21 -0.55
N THR A 47 -1.17 16.43 -0.92
CA THR A 47 -2.07 15.35 -1.38
C THR A 47 -1.77 14.89 -2.80
N ASP A 48 -1.41 15.78 -3.72
CA ASP A 48 -1.34 15.52 -5.15
C ASP A 48 0.08 15.64 -5.72
N ARG A 49 1.09 15.34 -4.92
CA ARG A 49 2.48 15.31 -5.41
C ARG A 49 2.80 14.11 -6.31
N TRP A 50 1.85 13.22 -6.49
CA TRP A 50 1.91 12.19 -7.51
C TRP A 50 1.00 12.60 -8.67
N PRO A 51 1.50 13.31 -9.68
CA PRO A 51 0.70 13.60 -10.88
C PRO A 51 0.19 12.30 -11.52
N CYS A 52 0.77 11.18 -11.15
CA CYS A 52 0.45 9.85 -11.62
C CYS A 52 -0.47 9.03 -10.68
N ALA A 53 -0.97 9.57 -9.56
CA ALA A 53 -1.89 8.83 -8.68
C ALA A 53 -3.20 8.45 -9.37
N ARG A 54 -3.54 9.09 -10.46
CA ARG A 54 -4.67 8.81 -11.36
C ARG A 54 -4.22 8.53 -12.79
N CYS A 55 -2.97 8.17 -12.97
CA CYS A 55 -2.41 7.92 -14.29
C CYS A 55 -3.05 6.68 -14.91
N THR A 56 -3.56 6.84 -16.11
CA THR A 56 -4.07 5.74 -16.97
C THR A 56 -3.03 5.32 -18.02
N GLY A 57 -1.81 5.80 -17.94
CA GLY A 57 -0.77 5.57 -18.93
C GLY A 57 -0.85 6.45 -20.18
N GLN A 58 -1.84 7.33 -20.29
CA GLN A 58 -2.10 8.16 -21.48
C GLN A 58 -1.53 9.59 -21.39
N CYS A 59 -0.59 9.85 -20.48
CA CYS A 59 -0.03 11.19 -20.35
C CYS A 59 1.06 11.46 -21.40
N ASP A 60 1.12 12.72 -21.88
CA ASP A 60 2.10 13.18 -22.91
C ASP A 60 3.43 13.60 -22.31
N LEU A 61 3.51 13.75 -20.98
CA LEU A 61 4.69 14.21 -20.26
C LEU A 61 5.12 13.15 -19.21
N PRO A 62 5.77 12.05 -19.64
CA PRO A 62 6.25 11.05 -18.70
C PRO A 62 7.33 11.64 -17.79
N LEU A 63 7.19 11.43 -16.48
CA LEU A 63 8.22 11.71 -15.51
C LEU A 63 9.39 10.73 -15.68
N GLU A 64 10.57 11.12 -15.20
CA GLU A 64 11.72 10.23 -15.18
C GLU A 64 11.39 8.89 -14.47
N SER A 65 10.62 8.95 -13.38
CA SER A 65 10.14 7.78 -12.65
C SER A 65 9.22 6.85 -13.46
N CYS A 66 8.63 7.31 -14.56
CA CYS A 66 7.87 6.46 -15.48
C CYS A 66 8.79 5.55 -16.32
N ARG A 67 10.07 5.89 -16.42
CA ARG A 67 11.08 5.13 -17.15
C ARG A 67 11.79 4.09 -16.29
N GLU A 68 11.41 4.00 -15.01
CA GLU A 68 11.88 2.92 -14.14
C GLU A 68 11.06 1.65 -14.37
N GLU A 69 11.65 0.52 -14.02
CA GLU A 69 10.97 -0.77 -14.02
C GLU A 69 9.83 -0.79 -13.00
N HIS A 70 8.67 -1.29 -13.40
CA HIS A 70 7.46 -1.38 -12.59
C HIS A 70 6.95 -2.81 -12.49
N ALA A 71 6.53 -3.17 -11.28
CA ALA A 71 5.84 -4.41 -10.98
C ALA A 71 4.32 -4.20 -10.93
N ILE A 72 3.59 -5.05 -11.64
CA ILE A 72 2.15 -5.20 -11.54
C ILE A 72 1.88 -6.38 -10.61
N TYR A 73 1.02 -6.19 -9.62
CA TYR A 73 0.78 -7.18 -8.58
C TYR A 73 -0.70 -7.29 -8.21
N LEU A 74 -1.08 -8.45 -7.72
CA LEU A 74 -2.31 -8.65 -6.95
C LEU A 74 -1.99 -8.62 -5.45
N ALA A 75 -2.89 -8.07 -4.66
CA ALA A 75 -2.83 -8.11 -3.21
C ALA A 75 -4.16 -8.59 -2.65
N ALA A 76 -4.08 -9.51 -1.70
CA ALA A 76 -5.21 -10.08 -0.98
C ALA A 76 -5.23 -9.57 0.46
N PHE A 77 -6.43 -9.25 0.92
CA PHE A 77 -6.76 -8.87 2.29
C PHE A 77 -7.89 -9.77 2.78
N ALA A 78 -7.74 -10.31 3.97
CA ALA A 78 -8.74 -11.20 4.53
C ALA A 78 -10.13 -10.56 4.65
N PRO A 79 -11.24 -11.33 4.52
CA PRO A 79 -11.22 -12.74 4.11
C PRO A 79 -11.09 -12.94 2.59
N ALA A 80 -11.73 -12.12 1.75
CA ALA A 80 -11.80 -12.30 0.30
C ALA A 80 -11.79 -10.94 -0.45
N THR A 81 -10.96 -10.02 -0.02
CA THR A 81 -10.81 -8.72 -0.67
C THR A 81 -9.52 -8.69 -1.48
N PHE A 82 -9.65 -8.60 -2.79
CA PHE A 82 -8.52 -8.62 -3.71
C PHE A 82 -8.40 -7.30 -4.46
N LYS A 83 -7.19 -6.93 -4.84
CA LYS A 83 -6.95 -5.76 -5.66
C LYS A 83 -5.76 -5.94 -6.58
N VAL A 84 -5.76 -5.24 -7.70
CA VAL A 84 -4.57 -5.00 -8.52
C VAL A 84 -3.85 -3.73 -8.07
N GLY A 85 -2.57 -3.64 -8.35
CA GLY A 85 -1.78 -2.44 -8.12
C GLY A 85 -0.47 -2.44 -8.89
N VAL A 86 0.11 -1.25 -8.99
CA VAL A 86 1.42 -1.00 -9.61
C VAL A 86 2.33 -0.29 -8.63
N THR A 87 3.60 -0.67 -8.66
CA THR A 87 4.68 0.02 -7.94
C THR A 87 5.97 -0.13 -8.73
N ARG A 88 7.01 0.65 -8.40
CA ARG A 88 8.36 0.38 -8.92
C ARG A 88 8.83 -0.97 -8.43
N SER A 89 9.50 -1.76 -9.27
CA SER A 89 9.89 -3.13 -8.98
C SER A 89 10.69 -3.26 -7.68
N TRP A 90 11.64 -2.37 -7.45
CA TRP A 90 12.45 -2.36 -6.23
C TRP A 90 11.67 -2.08 -4.94
N ARG A 91 10.43 -1.53 -5.04
CA ARG A 91 9.55 -1.26 -3.89
C ARG A 91 8.49 -2.32 -3.65
N LEU A 92 8.44 -3.38 -4.42
CA LEU A 92 7.29 -4.30 -4.40
C LEU A 92 7.01 -4.86 -3.00
N ASP A 93 7.98 -5.50 -2.36
CA ASP A 93 7.82 -6.06 -0.99
C ASP A 93 7.40 -4.98 0.01
N THR A 94 8.12 -3.87 0.03
CA THR A 94 7.80 -2.72 0.88
C THR A 94 6.37 -2.23 0.65
N ARG A 95 5.98 -2.08 -0.60
CA ARG A 95 4.64 -1.59 -0.94
C ARG A 95 3.53 -2.51 -0.50
N LEU A 96 3.74 -3.81 -0.60
CA LEU A 96 2.80 -4.83 -0.15
C LEU A 96 2.63 -4.76 1.38
N ARG A 97 3.72 -4.67 2.13
CA ARG A 97 3.71 -4.51 3.59
C ARG A 97 3.09 -3.19 4.03
N GLU A 98 3.40 -2.06 3.38
CA GLU A 98 2.78 -0.75 3.64
C GLU A 98 1.25 -0.80 3.48
N GLN A 99 0.75 -1.63 2.59
CA GLN A 99 -0.68 -1.81 2.40
C GLN A 99 -1.30 -2.76 3.41
N GLY A 100 -0.50 -3.55 4.12
CA GLY A 100 -0.95 -4.62 5.01
C GLY A 100 -1.59 -5.77 4.24
N ALA A 101 -1.02 -6.14 3.10
CA ALA A 101 -1.49 -7.29 2.34
C ALA A 101 -1.20 -8.58 3.11
N ASP A 102 -2.16 -9.50 3.20
CA ASP A 102 -1.97 -10.82 3.83
C ASP A 102 -1.26 -11.76 2.85
N ARG A 103 -1.66 -11.70 1.58
CA ARG A 103 -1.01 -12.41 0.47
C ARG A 103 -0.87 -11.50 -0.72
N ALA A 104 0.08 -11.82 -1.61
CA ALA A 104 0.22 -11.12 -2.86
C ALA A 104 0.80 -12.02 -3.95
N ALA A 105 0.66 -11.57 -5.20
CA ALA A 105 1.29 -12.18 -6.36
C ALA A 105 1.88 -11.11 -7.26
N HIS A 106 3.13 -11.27 -7.66
CA HIS A 106 3.76 -10.47 -8.68
C HIS A 106 3.39 -11.03 -10.05
N LEU A 107 2.63 -10.30 -10.82
CA LEU A 107 2.11 -10.77 -12.11
C LEU A 107 3.09 -10.52 -13.25
N ARG A 108 3.62 -9.32 -13.31
CA ARG A 108 4.47 -8.88 -14.43
C ARG A 108 5.40 -7.75 -14.03
N THR A 109 6.57 -7.71 -14.66
CA THR A 109 7.47 -6.56 -14.66
C THR A 109 7.50 -5.91 -16.04
N VAL A 110 7.49 -4.58 -16.08
CA VAL A 110 7.63 -3.78 -17.31
C VAL A 110 8.56 -2.59 -17.09
N ASP A 111 9.29 -2.20 -18.10
CA ASP A 111 10.30 -1.13 -18.05
C ASP A 111 9.70 0.28 -18.15
N ASP A 112 8.38 0.40 -18.26
CA ASP A 112 7.66 1.67 -18.39
C ASP A 112 6.42 1.70 -17.49
N GLY A 113 6.39 2.66 -16.56
CA GLY A 113 5.27 2.87 -15.66
C GLY A 113 3.95 3.25 -16.34
N ARG A 114 4.00 3.75 -17.57
CA ARG A 114 2.79 4.04 -18.37
C ARG A 114 2.17 2.75 -18.86
N ILE A 115 2.99 1.82 -19.36
CA ILE A 115 2.55 0.47 -19.74
C ILE A 115 2.01 -0.26 -18.52
N ALA A 116 2.73 -0.19 -17.39
CA ALA A 116 2.25 -0.79 -16.13
C ALA A 116 0.85 -0.28 -15.75
N ARG A 117 0.58 1.02 -15.89
CA ARG A 117 -0.72 1.63 -15.58
C ARG A 117 -1.83 1.24 -16.55
N GLN A 118 -1.49 1.03 -17.82
CA GLN A 118 -2.44 0.52 -18.80
C GLN A 118 -2.87 -0.91 -18.46
N ILE A 119 -1.91 -1.78 -18.14
CA ILE A 119 -2.19 -3.17 -17.72
C ILE A 119 -2.98 -3.19 -16.40
N GLU A 120 -2.60 -2.35 -15.41
CA GLU A 120 -3.37 -2.22 -14.16
C GLU A 120 -4.82 -1.83 -14.44
N ALA A 121 -5.04 -0.87 -15.35
CA ALA A 121 -6.38 -0.41 -15.70
C ALA A 121 -7.22 -1.48 -16.40
N GLU A 122 -6.60 -2.31 -17.23
CA GLU A 122 -7.26 -3.46 -17.88
C GLU A 122 -7.71 -4.48 -16.82
N ILE A 123 -6.84 -4.86 -15.90
CA ILE A 123 -7.17 -5.78 -14.80
C ILE A 123 -8.20 -5.16 -13.85
N ALA A 124 -8.11 -3.85 -13.62
CA ALA A 124 -9.03 -3.11 -12.74
C ALA A 124 -10.44 -2.96 -13.32
N ALA A 125 -10.68 -3.35 -14.56
CA ALA A 125 -12.01 -3.42 -15.12
C ALA A 125 -12.87 -4.50 -14.44
N ASP A 126 -12.23 -5.60 -14.02
CA ASP A 126 -12.90 -6.74 -13.38
C ASP A 126 -12.52 -6.83 -11.88
N LEU A 127 -11.41 -6.22 -11.47
CA LEU A 127 -10.89 -6.24 -10.11
C LEU A 127 -10.62 -4.80 -9.62
N THR A 128 -10.93 -4.49 -8.35
CA THR A 128 -10.68 -3.14 -7.82
C THR A 128 -9.17 -2.80 -7.76
N ASP A 129 -8.84 -1.52 -7.92
CA ASP A 129 -7.51 -0.97 -7.62
C ASP A 129 -7.40 -0.40 -6.20
N ARG A 130 -8.51 -0.36 -5.44
CA ARG A 130 -8.59 0.28 -4.12
C ARG A 130 -9.31 -0.57 -3.09
N VAL A 131 -8.67 -0.70 -1.94
CA VAL A 131 -9.27 -1.27 -0.72
C VAL A 131 -9.22 -0.24 0.40
N ARG A 132 -10.37 0.02 1.01
CA ARG A 132 -10.48 0.99 2.11
C ARG A 132 -9.95 0.42 3.42
N VAL A 133 -9.39 1.29 4.26
CA VAL A 133 -8.86 0.88 5.58
C VAL A 133 -9.92 0.19 6.45
N PRO A 134 -11.19 0.67 6.57
CA PRO A 134 -12.21 -0.06 7.33
C PRO A 134 -12.40 -1.51 6.88
N THR A 135 -12.44 -1.77 5.57
CA THR A 135 -12.56 -3.13 5.03
C THR A 135 -11.42 -4.04 5.49
N LYS A 136 -10.19 -3.51 5.52
CA LYS A 136 -9.03 -4.25 6.00
C LYS A 136 -9.11 -4.53 7.50
N ILE A 137 -9.54 -3.54 8.29
CA ILE A 137 -9.72 -3.71 9.74
C ILE A 137 -10.78 -4.77 10.05
N ASP A 138 -11.88 -4.75 9.32
CA ASP A 138 -12.97 -5.70 9.49
C ASP A 138 -12.51 -7.15 9.30
N GLY A 139 -11.58 -7.41 8.39
CA GLY A 139 -11.04 -8.74 8.09
C GLY A 139 -9.82 -9.17 8.91
N LEU A 140 -9.27 -8.31 9.79
CA LEU A 140 -7.99 -8.59 10.47
C LEU A 140 -7.97 -9.86 11.35
N HIS A 141 -9.13 -10.38 11.75
CA HIS A 141 -9.27 -11.57 12.56
C HIS A 141 -9.50 -12.85 11.72
N GLU A 142 -9.52 -12.72 10.41
CA GLU A 142 -9.80 -13.79 9.47
C GLU A 142 -8.56 -14.15 8.66
N ALA A 143 -8.56 -15.32 8.07
CA ALA A 143 -7.57 -15.71 7.07
C ALA A 143 -8.09 -15.41 5.66
N VAL A 144 -7.18 -15.21 4.73
CA VAL A 144 -7.55 -15.12 3.30
C VAL A 144 -8.17 -16.43 2.85
N GLU A 145 -9.35 -16.37 2.26
CA GLU A 145 -10.03 -17.52 1.65
C GLU A 145 -9.16 -18.12 0.55
N ALA A 146 -8.63 -19.31 0.82
CA ALA A 146 -7.61 -19.93 -0.01
C ALA A 146 -8.13 -20.27 -1.41
N ASP A 147 -9.36 -20.78 -1.49
CA ASP A 147 -9.96 -21.20 -2.76
C ASP A 147 -10.22 -19.98 -3.65
N ALA A 148 -10.84 -18.93 -3.11
CA ALA A 148 -11.10 -17.69 -3.85
C ALA A 148 -9.80 -17.01 -4.34
N TRP A 149 -8.74 -17.08 -3.52
CA TRP A 149 -7.42 -16.59 -3.93
C TRP A 149 -6.80 -17.43 -5.03
N GLN A 150 -6.90 -18.77 -4.97
CA GLN A 150 -6.36 -19.65 -6.01
C GLN A 150 -7.16 -19.55 -7.31
N ASP A 151 -8.48 -19.41 -7.24
CA ASP A 151 -9.34 -19.21 -8.41
C ASP A 151 -8.95 -17.92 -9.14
N LEU A 152 -8.76 -16.82 -8.39
CA LEU A 152 -8.28 -15.57 -8.98
C LEU A 152 -6.89 -15.75 -9.62
N LEU A 153 -5.96 -16.43 -8.96
CA LEU A 153 -4.60 -16.65 -9.49
C LEU A 153 -4.58 -17.56 -10.71
N ALA A 154 -5.58 -18.41 -10.89
CA ALA A 154 -5.66 -19.28 -12.07
C ALA A 154 -5.88 -18.49 -13.38
N GLU A 155 -6.36 -17.26 -13.30
CA GLU A 155 -6.49 -16.36 -14.44
C GLU A 155 -5.16 -15.72 -14.87
N PHE A 156 -4.12 -15.85 -14.02
CA PHE A 156 -2.82 -15.21 -14.21
C PHE A 156 -1.70 -16.25 -14.08
N ASP A 157 -0.53 -15.91 -14.63
CA ASP A 157 0.72 -16.68 -14.45
C ASP A 157 1.72 -15.85 -13.63
N PRO A 158 1.62 -15.85 -12.28
CA PRO A 158 2.42 -14.98 -11.44
C PRO A 158 3.90 -15.41 -11.43
N ILE A 159 4.79 -14.41 -11.50
CA ILE A 159 6.24 -14.56 -11.38
C ILE A 159 6.62 -15.03 -9.98
N ASP A 160 6.03 -14.38 -8.95
CA ASP A 160 6.28 -14.67 -7.54
C ASP A 160 4.99 -14.59 -6.71
N ARG A 161 5.00 -15.27 -5.56
CA ARG A 161 3.92 -15.27 -4.57
C ARG A 161 4.45 -14.92 -3.20
N PHE A 162 3.71 -14.10 -2.47
CA PHE A 162 4.05 -13.60 -1.14
C PHE A 162 2.99 -13.97 -0.13
N ALA A 163 3.42 -14.27 1.09
CA ALA A 163 2.58 -14.38 2.27
C ALA A 163 3.25 -13.59 3.39
N PHE A 164 2.47 -12.79 4.09
CA PHE A 164 2.98 -11.92 5.14
C PHE A 164 2.41 -12.32 6.49
N ASP A 165 3.28 -12.34 7.49
CA ASP A 165 2.91 -12.47 8.88
C ASP A 165 3.23 -11.15 9.59
N TYR A 166 2.22 -10.58 10.24
CA TYR A 166 2.33 -9.32 10.98
C TYR A 166 2.34 -9.51 12.49
N GLY A 167 2.34 -10.75 12.96
CA GLY A 167 2.26 -11.07 14.39
C GLY A 167 0.93 -10.71 15.04
N LEU A 168 -0.12 -10.52 14.22
CA LEU A 168 -1.49 -10.28 14.67
C LEU A 168 -2.24 -11.61 14.74
N ASP A 169 -2.42 -12.13 15.96
CA ASP A 169 -3.22 -13.31 16.23
C ASP A 169 -4.53 -12.87 16.91
N LEU A 170 -5.47 -12.42 16.09
CA LEU A 170 -6.76 -11.92 16.53
C LEU A 170 -7.82 -13.01 16.38
N THR A 171 -8.48 -13.35 17.47
CA THR A 171 -9.56 -14.34 17.51
C THR A 171 -10.95 -13.74 17.30
N GLU A 172 -11.07 -12.42 17.41
CA GLU A 172 -12.33 -11.68 17.33
C GLU A 172 -12.20 -10.48 16.41
N ARG A 173 -13.31 -10.08 15.80
CA ARG A 173 -13.40 -8.91 14.95
C ARG A 173 -13.05 -7.64 15.74
N PRO A 174 -12.16 -6.78 15.22
CA PRO A 174 -11.86 -5.50 15.85
C PRO A 174 -13.12 -4.62 15.99
N VAL A 175 -13.23 -3.96 17.12
CA VAL A 175 -14.31 -3.01 17.41
C VAL A 175 -13.76 -1.60 17.51
N ALA A 176 -14.55 -0.63 17.08
CA ALA A 176 -14.19 0.77 17.20
C ALA A 176 -14.43 1.23 18.65
N GLU A 177 -13.34 1.49 19.37
CA GLU A 177 -13.37 1.96 20.76
C GLU A 177 -12.42 3.12 20.99
N THR A 178 -12.68 3.89 22.07
CA THR A 178 -11.70 4.85 22.58
C THR A 178 -10.81 4.13 23.59
N ILE A 179 -9.58 3.85 23.21
CA ILE A 179 -8.60 3.16 24.04
C ILE A 179 -7.74 4.20 24.75
N THR A 180 -7.68 4.12 26.09
CA THR A 180 -6.80 4.97 26.91
C THR A 180 -5.48 4.30 27.25
N THR A 181 -5.45 2.97 27.30
CA THR A 181 -4.25 2.15 27.53
C THR A 181 -4.36 0.85 26.77
N GLY A 182 -3.23 0.29 26.35
CA GLY A 182 -3.20 -0.98 25.65
C GLY A 182 -1.76 -1.47 25.42
N THR A 183 -1.66 -2.69 24.91
CA THR A 183 -0.39 -3.27 24.49
C THR A 183 -0.42 -3.45 22.99
N VAL A 184 0.57 -2.91 22.28
CA VAL A 184 0.75 -3.15 20.84
C VAL A 184 1.06 -4.62 20.62
N ARG A 185 0.28 -5.29 19.81
CA ARG A 185 0.45 -6.71 19.48
C ARG A 185 1.16 -6.89 18.15
N GLY A 186 0.92 -5.99 17.21
CA GLY A 186 1.54 -6.03 15.88
C GLY A 186 1.18 -4.82 15.07
N VAL A 187 1.71 -4.73 13.86
CA VAL A 187 1.44 -3.66 12.91
C VAL A 187 1.18 -4.27 11.55
N GLN A 188 0.03 -3.95 10.95
CA GLN A 188 -0.31 -4.38 9.61
C GLN A 188 -0.62 -3.17 8.72
N GLY A 189 0.28 -2.84 7.82
CA GLY A 189 0.17 -1.65 6.99
C GLY A 189 0.14 -0.38 7.83
N ARG A 190 -1.05 0.26 7.91
CA ARG A 190 -1.28 1.49 8.69
C ARG A 190 -2.08 1.25 9.98
N VAL A 191 -2.30 0.01 10.33
CA VAL A 191 -3.04 -0.39 11.53
C VAL A 191 -2.02 -0.83 12.58
N LEU A 192 -2.19 -0.29 13.77
CA LEU A 192 -1.35 -0.54 14.95
C LEU A 192 -2.20 -1.23 16.02
#